data_0fb6fb6a63db17b928cf08f90173139f
#
_entry.id   0fb6fb6a63db17b928cf08f90173139f
#
_cell.length_a   1.000
_cell.length_b   1.000
_cell.length_c   1.000
_cell.angle_alpha   90.00
_cell.angle_beta   90.00
_cell.angle_gamma   90.00
#
_symmetry.space_group_name_H-M   'P 1'
#
loop_
_entity.id
_entity.type
_entity.pdbx_description
1 polymer ?
#
loop_
_entity_poly.entity_id
_entity_poly.type
_entity_poly.pdbx_seq_one_letter_code
_entity_poly.pdbx_strand_id
1 'polypeptide(L)'
;GRPGRITAIRQFIEHAASFKDVWFARRIEVAKHWQKHHPPKKFEKPSKMSHQKFVQTFGGIFEKSPWVAEKTWNSELGPAHDTVKGLHNAFCRIFRAEEKEIRLAVLKAHPDLAVKLSKIEHLTKESQQEQASAGLDNLTSDEFEKFSELNRSYIEKYGFPFIIAVKDHNKFEILDTFISRIKNTQEKEFNEAC
;
A
#
# COMPACT_ATOMS: atom_id res chain seq x y z
N GLY A 1 18.69 -38.93 19.46
CA GLY A 1 17.27 -38.74 19.06
C GLY A 1 16.41 -39.87 19.65
N ARG A 2 15.18 -39.60 20.03
CA ARG A 2 14.26 -40.61 20.57
C ARG A 2 13.84 -41.57 19.44
N PRO A 3 14.05 -42.91 19.55
CA PRO A 3 13.79 -43.87 18.45
C PRO A 3 12.39 -43.77 17.85
N GLY A 4 11.35 -43.55 18.66
CA GLY A 4 9.98 -43.41 18.19
C GLY A 4 9.71 -42.24 17.25
N ARG A 5 10.48 -41.12 17.37
CA ARG A 5 10.35 -39.99 16.45
C ARG A 5 10.92 -40.31 15.06
N ILE A 6 12.00 -41.08 15.01
CA ILE A 6 12.61 -41.51 13.75
C ILE A 6 11.66 -42.44 13.00
N THR A 7 11.04 -43.38 13.72
CA THR A 7 10.03 -44.29 13.16
C THR A 7 8.83 -43.54 12.60
N ALA A 8 8.29 -42.56 13.33
CA ALA A 8 7.16 -41.75 12.87
C ALA A 8 7.51 -40.93 11.63
N ILE A 9 8.71 -40.34 11.58
CA ILE A 9 9.18 -39.56 10.39
C ILE A 9 9.33 -40.49 9.19
N ARG A 10 9.89 -41.70 9.39
CA ARG A 10 10.04 -42.68 8.30
C ARG A 10 8.67 -43.08 7.75
N GLN A 11 7.73 -43.45 8.61
CA GLN A 11 6.37 -43.82 8.20
C GLN A 11 5.67 -42.68 7.45
N PHE A 12 5.84 -41.44 7.91
CA PHE A 12 5.31 -40.27 7.21
C PHE A 12 5.92 -40.09 5.80
N ILE A 13 7.26 -40.21 5.68
CA ILE A 13 7.95 -40.10 4.40
C ILE A 13 7.52 -41.21 3.43
N GLU A 14 7.47 -42.45 3.92
CA GLU A 14 7.02 -43.60 3.14
C GLU A 14 5.58 -43.45 2.67
N HIS A 15 4.69 -42.98 3.54
CA HIS A 15 3.31 -42.66 3.19
C HIS A 15 3.23 -41.56 2.16
N ALA A 16 3.90 -40.44 2.39
CA ALA A 16 3.91 -39.32 1.44
C ALA A 16 4.50 -39.73 0.07
N ALA A 17 5.55 -40.56 0.06
CA ALA A 17 6.16 -41.03 -1.18
C ALA A 17 5.28 -42.03 -1.97
N SER A 18 4.23 -42.56 -1.38
CA SER A 18 3.27 -43.42 -2.08
C SER A 18 2.31 -42.63 -3.01
N PHE A 19 2.22 -41.31 -2.85
CA PHE A 19 1.39 -40.46 -3.68
C PHE A 19 2.17 -39.93 -4.89
N LYS A 20 1.58 -39.98 -6.08
CA LYS A 20 2.23 -39.56 -7.33
C LYS A 20 2.34 -38.03 -7.47
N ASP A 21 1.56 -37.28 -6.74
CA ASP A 21 1.48 -35.83 -6.74
C ASP A 21 2.31 -35.18 -5.60
N VAL A 22 3.04 -36.00 -4.83
CA VAL A 22 3.97 -35.53 -3.81
C VAL A 22 5.38 -35.47 -4.37
N TRP A 23 6.00 -34.30 -4.24
CA TRP A 23 7.37 -34.05 -4.69
C TRP A 23 8.30 -33.75 -3.52
N PHE A 24 9.27 -34.63 -3.26
CA PHE A 24 10.35 -34.42 -2.30
C PHE A 24 11.45 -33.59 -2.95
N ALA A 25 11.42 -32.29 -2.73
CA ALA A 25 12.32 -31.39 -3.41
C ALA A 25 13.36 -30.77 -2.46
N ARG A 26 14.57 -30.54 -2.96
CA ARG A 26 15.54 -29.67 -2.33
C ARG A 26 15.10 -28.21 -2.50
N ARG A 27 15.53 -27.33 -1.58
CA ARG A 27 15.19 -25.90 -1.64
C ARG A 27 15.50 -25.27 -3.02
N ILE A 28 16.63 -25.65 -3.62
CA ILE A 28 17.01 -25.14 -4.94
C ILE A 28 16.08 -25.59 -6.06
N GLU A 29 15.52 -26.80 -5.95
CA GLU A 29 14.56 -27.33 -6.91
C GLU A 29 13.22 -26.60 -6.81
N VAL A 30 12.76 -26.35 -5.58
CA VAL A 30 11.57 -25.51 -5.34
C VAL A 30 11.77 -24.11 -5.91
N ALA A 31 12.93 -23.48 -5.67
CA ALA A 31 13.23 -22.16 -6.20
C ALA A 31 13.25 -22.13 -7.72
N LYS A 32 13.89 -23.13 -8.39
CA LYS A 32 13.90 -23.25 -9.85
C LYS A 32 12.51 -23.52 -10.42
N HIS A 33 11.72 -24.37 -9.76
CA HIS A 33 10.34 -24.64 -10.16
C HIS A 33 9.51 -23.35 -10.10
N TRP A 34 9.62 -22.61 -8.98
CA TRP A 34 8.93 -21.32 -8.82
C TRP A 34 9.33 -20.31 -9.90
N GLN A 35 10.62 -20.12 -10.14
CA GLN A 35 11.12 -19.21 -11.18
C GLN A 35 10.63 -19.57 -12.57
N LYS A 36 10.52 -20.88 -12.87
CA LYS A 36 10.01 -21.36 -14.15
C LYS A 36 8.53 -21.06 -14.35
N HIS A 37 7.72 -21.26 -13.30
CA HIS A 37 6.27 -21.11 -13.39
C HIS A 37 5.77 -19.70 -13.03
N HIS A 38 6.61 -18.92 -12.33
CA HIS A 38 6.37 -17.53 -11.95
C HIS A 38 7.56 -16.65 -12.38
N PRO A 39 7.84 -16.54 -13.69
CA PRO A 39 8.93 -15.68 -14.15
C PRO A 39 8.63 -14.23 -13.72
N PRO A 40 9.66 -13.44 -13.35
CA PRO A 40 9.47 -12.04 -12.99
C PRO A 40 8.80 -11.32 -14.16
N LYS A 41 7.71 -10.61 -13.85
CA LYS A 41 7.06 -9.75 -14.85
C LYS A 41 8.06 -8.70 -15.31
N LYS A 42 8.34 -8.66 -16.61
CA LYS A 42 9.12 -7.57 -17.19
C LYS A 42 8.23 -6.34 -17.24
N PHE A 43 8.45 -5.41 -16.33
CA PHE A 43 7.82 -4.10 -16.39
C PHE A 43 8.61 -3.23 -17.35
N GLU A 44 7.90 -2.50 -18.19
CA GLU A 44 8.51 -1.44 -18.97
C GLU A 44 9.07 -0.36 -18.04
N LYS A 45 10.29 0.09 -18.34
CA LYS A 45 10.95 1.11 -17.52
C LYS A 45 10.21 2.44 -17.63
N PRO A 46 9.91 3.12 -16.52
CA PRO A 46 9.23 4.42 -16.53
C PRO A 46 9.82 5.41 -17.53
N SER A 47 11.16 5.50 -17.61
CA SER A 47 11.87 6.39 -18.53
C SER A 47 11.71 6.02 -20.02
N LYS A 48 11.15 4.86 -20.33
CA LYS A 48 10.94 4.36 -21.71
C LYS A 48 9.47 4.31 -22.12
N MET A 49 8.57 4.57 -21.18
CA MET A 49 7.14 4.60 -21.47
C MET A 49 6.77 5.80 -22.33
N SER A 50 5.79 5.64 -23.21
CA SER A 50 5.12 6.78 -23.81
C SER A 50 4.33 7.56 -22.75
N HIS A 51 4.05 8.84 -23.00
CA HIS A 51 3.22 9.67 -22.11
C HIS A 51 1.90 8.98 -21.72
N GLN A 52 1.16 8.51 -22.74
CA GLN A 52 -0.11 7.83 -22.52
C GLN A 52 0.03 6.60 -21.60
N LYS A 53 1.05 5.77 -21.86
CA LYS A 53 1.31 4.58 -21.07
C LYS A 53 1.70 4.90 -19.63
N PHE A 54 2.54 5.92 -19.46
CA PHE A 54 2.99 6.39 -18.15
C PHE A 54 1.81 6.90 -17.31
N VAL A 55 0.99 7.79 -17.88
CA VAL A 55 -0.19 8.32 -17.18
C VAL A 55 -1.22 7.22 -16.90
N GLN A 56 -1.45 6.29 -17.83
CA GLN A 56 -2.32 5.15 -17.60
C GLN A 56 -1.82 4.26 -16.45
N THR A 57 -0.51 4.11 -16.31
CA THR A 57 0.10 3.24 -15.29
C THR A 57 0.17 3.90 -13.92
N PHE A 58 0.49 5.19 -13.88
CA PHE A 58 0.83 5.90 -12.65
C PHE A 58 -0.15 7.03 -12.27
N GLY A 59 -1.09 7.38 -13.14
CA GLY A 59 -2.02 8.49 -12.91
C GLY A 59 -2.98 8.30 -11.73
N GLY A 60 -3.14 7.07 -11.26
CA GLY A 60 -3.95 6.75 -10.08
C GLY A 60 -3.21 6.80 -8.75
N ILE A 61 -1.89 7.06 -8.74
CA ILE A 61 -1.09 7.10 -7.49
C ILE A 61 -1.56 8.23 -6.56
N PHE A 62 -1.84 9.39 -7.13
CA PHE A 62 -2.48 10.49 -6.41
C PHE A 62 -3.97 10.49 -6.74
N GLU A 63 -4.81 10.30 -5.74
CA GLU A 63 -6.25 10.15 -5.91
C GLU A 63 -6.84 11.32 -6.70
N LYS A 64 -7.62 11.03 -7.76
CA LYS A 64 -8.24 12.02 -8.65
C LYS A 64 -7.30 13.12 -9.18
N SER A 65 -5.99 12.85 -9.20
CA SER A 65 -4.97 13.84 -9.55
C SER A 65 -3.97 13.31 -10.58
N PRO A 66 -4.41 12.84 -11.76
CA PRO A 66 -3.53 12.29 -12.79
C PRO A 66 -2.50 13.30 -13.33
N TRP A 67 -2.76 14.58 -13.14
CA TRP A 67 -1.87 15.68 -13.52
C TRP A 67 -0.47 15.56 -12.86
N VAL A 68 -0.37 14.93 -11.68
CA VAL A 68 0.93 14.69 -11.02
C VAL A 68 1.78 13.75 -11.86
N ALA A 69 1.17 12.68 -12.40
CA ALA A 69 1.86 11.77 -13.32
C ALA A 69 2.21 12.48 -14.64
N GLU A 70 1.31 13.27 -15.21
CA GLU A 70 1.55 14.04 -16.42
C GLU A 70 2.74 15.00 -16.27
N LYS A 71 2.76 15.81 -15.20
CA LYS A 71 3.88 16.71 -14.89
C LYS A 71 5.17 15.95 -14.61
N THR A 72 5.09 14.79 -13.95
CA THR A 72 6.26 13.94 -13.68
C THR A 72 6.86 13.43 -14.99
N TRP A 73 6.03 12.94 -15.90
CA TRP A 73 6.51 12.50 -17.23
C TRP A 73 7.15 13.65 -18.01
N ASN A 74 6.54 14.83 -18.00
CA ASN A 74 7.05 16.03 -18.67
C ASN A 74 8.36 16.58 -18.07
N SER A 75 8.76 16.11 -16.87
CA SER A 75 10.02 16.50 -16.21
C SER A 75 11.26 15.76 -16.73
N GLU A 76 11.17 15.12 -17.90
CA GLU A 76 12.26 14.37 -18.55
C GLU A 76 12.82 13.22 -17.69
N LEU A 77 12.09 12.10 -17.69
CA LEU A 77 12.49 10.91 -16.96
C LEU A 77 13.75 10.26 -17.55
N GLY A 78 14.73 10.00 -16.72
CA GLY A 78 15.96 9.29 -17.07
C GLY A 78 16.12 7.96 -16.30
N PRO A 79 17.26 7.25 -16.48
CA PRO A 79 17.50 5.94 -15.85
C PRO A 79 17.37 5.92 -14.33
N ALA A 80 17.62 7.04 -13.63
CA ALA A 80 17.42 7.15 -12.19
C ALA A 80 15.96 6.92 -11.76
N HIS A 81 15.01 7.25 -12.63
CA HIS A 81 13.57 7.10 -12.40
C HIS A 81 13.04 5.70 -12.70
N ASP A 82 13.89 4.78 -13.18
CA ASP A 82 13.55 3.37 -13.43
C ASP A 82 13.58 2.52 -12.15
N THR A 83 13.80 3.14 -11.00
CA THR A 83 13.74 2.53 -9.67
C THR A 83 12.54 3.06 -8.90
N VAL A 84 11.99 2.24 -8.00
CA VAL A 84 10.87 2.66 -7.12
C VAL A 84 11.21 3.96 -6.39
N LYS A 85 12.40 4.04 -5.77
CA LYS A 85 12.84 5.22 -5.02
C LYS A 85 12.99 6.46 -5.93
N GLY A 86 13.58 6.30 -7.10
CA GLY A 86 13.79 7.42 -8.02
C GLY A 86 12.48 7.97 -8.56
N LEU A 87 11.56 7.09 -8.96
CA LEU A 87 10.24 7.49 -9.43
C LEU A 87 9.42 8.13 -8.31
N HIS A 88 9.39 7.53 -7.11
CA HIS A 88 8.74 8.09 -5.94
C HIS A 88 9.24 9.52 -5.63
N ASN A 89 10.56 9.72 -5.62
CA ASN A 89 11.15 11.04 -5.39
C ASN A 89 10.72 12.07 -6.45
N ALA A 90 10.60 11.66 -7.72
CA ALA A 90 10.12 12.54 -8.78
C ALA A 90 8.68 12.97 -8.54
N PHE A 91 7.78 12.04 -8.20
CA PHE A 91 6.40 12.33 -7.85
C PHE A 91 6.29 13.29 -6.66
N CYS A 92 7.01 12.99 -5.57
CA CYS A 92 7.03 13.86 -4.39
C CYS A 92 7.54 15.27 -4.70
N ARG A 93 8.58 15.39 -5.52
CA ARG A 93 9.13 16.68 -5.93
C ARG A 93 8.10 17.48 -6.71
N ILE A 94 7.44 16.88 -7.70
CA ILE A 94 6.39 17.56 -8.50
C ILE A 94 5.24 18.00 -7.61
N PHE A 95 4.73 17.11 -6.76
CA PHE A 95 3.62 17.43 -5.87
C PHE A 95 3.97 18.55 -4.86
N ARG A 96 5.16 18.47 -4.23
CA ARG A 96 5.60 19.44 -3.23
C ARG A 96 5.99 20.82 -3.82
N ALA A 97 6.29 20.88 -5.11
CA ALA A 97 6.58 22.13 -5.80
C ALA A 97 5.33 22.96 -6.13
N GLU A 98 4.14 22.37 -6.02
CA GLU A 98 2.88 23.07 -6.29
C GLU A 98 2.50 24.01 -5.15
N GLU A 99 1.69 25.00 -5.48
CA GLU A 99 1.11 25.94 -4.53
C GLU A 99 0.27 25.20 -3.47
N LYS A 100 0.13 25.81 -2.30
CA LYS A 100 -0.58 25.22 -1.15
C LYS A 100 -2.00 24.83 -1.49
N GLU A 101 -2.69 25.64 -2.27
CA GLU A 101 -4.08 25.46 -2.71
C GLU A 101 -4.23 24.20 -3.57
N ILE A 102 -3.29 23.95 -4.47
CA ILE A 102 -3.28 22.78 -5.35
C ILE A 102 -3.00 21.52 -4.52
N ARG A 103 -2.02 21.56 -3.62
CA ARG A 103 -1.73 20.44 -2.70
C ARG A 103 -2.91 20.14 -1.80
N LEU A 104 -3.55 21.17 -1.26
CA LEU A 104 -4.75 21.02 -0.43
C LEU A 104 -5.92 20.39 -1.22
N ALA A 105 -6.08 20.72 -2.48
CA ALA A 105 -7.09 20.10 -3.34
C ALA A 105 -6.86 18.59 -3.50
N VAL A 106 -5.61 18.15 -3.62
CA VAL A 106 -5.25 16.72 -3.65
C VAL A 106 -5.57 16.03 -2.32
N LEU A 107 -5.20 16.66 -1.19
CA LEU A 107 -5.52 16.10 0.13
C LEU A 107 -7.04 15.97 0.34
N LYS A 108 -7.84 16.95 -0.10
CA LYS A 108 -9.31 16.91 -0.04
C LYS A 108 -9.94 15.87 -0.95
N ALA A 109 -9.29 15.52 -2.05
CA ALA A 109 -9.77 14.50 -2.97
C ALA A 109 -9.55 13.08 -2.44
N HIS A 110 -8.69 12.92 -1.41
CA HIS A 110 -8.43 11.62 -0.80
C HIS A 110 -9.69 11.14 -0.05
N PRO A 111 -10.12 9.88 -0.23
CA PRO A 111 -11.28 9.37 0.51
C PRO A 111 -11.01 9.35 2.00
N ASP A 112 -12.03 9.71 2.74
CA ASP A 112 -12.06 9.64 4.18
C ASP A 112 -11.83 8.20 4.69
N LEU A 113 -11.04 8.05 5.76
CA LEU A 113 -10.76 6.76 6.36
C LEU A 113 -12.06 6.05 6.82
N ALA A 114 -13.02 6.78 7.42
CA ALA A 114 -14.30 6.22 7.86
C ALA A 114 -15.18 5.76 6.67
N VAL A 115 -15.12 6.44 5.53
CA VAL A 115 -15.81 6.00 4.30
C VAL A 115 -15.18 4.74 3.74
N LYS A 116 -13.85 4.62 3.79
CA LYS A 116 -13.15 3.38 3.42
C LYS A 116 -13.59 2.21 4.30
N LEU A 117 -13.76 2.42 5.60
CA LEU A 117 -14.21 1.38 6.54
C LEU A 117 -15.64 0.89 6.24
N SER A 118 -16.54 1.78 5.78
CA SER A 118 -17.93 1.45 5.47
C SER A 118 -18.15 0.88 4.06
N LYS A 119 -17.18 1.04 3.14
CA LYS A 119 -17.29 0.68 1.72
C LYS A 119 -16.11 -0.15 1.23
N ILE A 120 -15.65 -1.10 2.03
CA ILE A 120 -14.54 -2.01 1.69
C ILE A 120 -14.76 -2.70 0.32
N GLU A 121 -16.00 -2.98 -0.05
CA GLU A 121 -16.36 -3.62 -1.31
C GLU A 121 -16.00 -2.80 -2.58
N HIS A 122 -15.79 -1.49 -2.44
CA HIS A 122 -15.48 -0.57 -3.56
C HIS A 122 -13.98 -0.23 -3.69
N LEU A 123 -13.14 -0.81 -2.84
CA LEU A 123 -11.70 -0.56 -2.86
C LEU A 123 -10.98 -1.47 -3.88
N THR A 124 -9.82 -1.03 -4.36
CA THR A 124 -8.94 -1.91 -5.13
C THR A 124 -8.49 -3.10 -4.29
N LYS A 125 -8.11 -4.20 -4.93
CA LYS A 125 -7.63 -5.41 -4.22
C LYS A 125 -6.43 -5.11 -3.32
N GLU A 126 -5.54 -4.23 -3.77
CA GLU A 126 -4.38 -3.77 -3.02
C GLU A 126 -4.79 -3.01 -1.75
N SER A 127 -5.73 -2.08 -1.87
CA SER A 127 -6.27 -1.32 -0.74
C SER A 127 -7.05 -2.20 0.25
N GLN A 128 -7.75 -3.22 -0.24
CA GLN A 128 -8.41 -4.21 0.62
C GLN A 128 -7.40 -5.02 1.43
N GLN A 129 -6.31 -5.47 0.80
CA GLN A 129 -5.24 -6.22 1.47
C GLN A 129 -4.51 -5.39 2.51
N GLU A 130 -4.22 -4.12 2.21
CA GLU A 130 -3.59 -3.21 3.17
C GLU A 130 -4.49 -2.97 4.39
N GLN A 131 -5.78 -2.74 4.20
CA GLN A 131 -6.73 -2.55 5.30
C GLN A 131 -6.92 -3.80 6.15
N ALA A 132 -7.02 -4.97 5.51
CA ALA A 132 -7.08 -6.24 6.22
C ALA A 132 -5.80 -6.50 7.04
N SER A 133 -4.63 -6.15 6.51
CA SER A 133 -3.36 -6.28 7.24
C SER A 133 -3.27 -5.39 8.48
N ALA A 134 -3.96 -4.25 8.47
CA ALA A 134 -4.05 -3.33 9.61
C ALA A 134 -5.17 -3.66 10.60
N GLY A 135 -6.03 -4.64 10.29
CA GLY A 135 -7.18 -5.02 11.10
C GLY A 135 -8.33 -3.99 11.07
N LEU A 136 -8.35 -3.12 10.06
CA LEU A 136 -9.42 -2.12 9.88
C LEU A 136 -10.71 -2.71 9.32
N ASP A 137 -10.66 -3.93 8.81
CA ASP A 137 -11.80 -4.73 8.37
C ASP A 137 -12.56 -5.39 9.54
N ASN A 138 -11.94 -5.44 10.73
CA ASN A 138 -12.45 -6.09 11.93
C ASN A 138 -12.56 -5.12 13.11
N LEU A 139 -13.14 -3.94 12.89
CA LEU A 139 -13.42 -2.99 13.97
C LEU A 139 -14.67 -3.41 14.73
N THR A 140 -14.63 -3.29 16.07
CA THR A 140 -15.83 -3.33 16.90
C THR A 140 -16.66 -2.07 16.66
N SER A 141 -17.95 -2.09 17.08
CA SER A 141 -18.82 -0.90 16.97
C SER A 141 -18.23 0.32 17.66
N ASP A 142 -17.65 0.13 18.85
CA ASP A 142 -17.04 1.21 19.64
C ASP A 142 -15.77 1.77 18.96
N GLU A 143 -14.94 0.88 18.36
CA GLU A 143 -13.76 1.29 17.61
C GLU A 143 -14.17 2.09 16.37
N PHE A 144 -15.17 1.62 15.63
CA PHE A 144 -15.70 2.30 14.45
C PHE A 144 -16.25 3.69 14.79
N GLU A 145 -17.02 3.80 15.87
CA GLU A 145 -17.56 5.08 16.34
C GLU A 145 -16.43 6.06 16.69
N LYS A 146 -15.40 5.59 17.41
CA LYS A 146 -14.22 6.38 17.79
C LYS A 146 -13.43 6.88 16.56
N PHE A 147 -13.21 6.02 15.56
CA PHE A 147 -12.58 6.44 14.31
C PHE A 147 -13.42 7.48 13.57
N SER A 148 -14.74 7.29 13.54
CA SER A 148 -15.68 8.20 12.85
C SER A 148 -15.74 9.57 13.52
N GLU A 149 -15.73 9.64 14.84
CA GLU A 149 -15.70 10.90 15.60
C GLU A 149 -14.38 11.65 15.39
N LEU A 150 -13.25 10.95 15.50
CA LEU A 150 -11.94 11.53 15.27
C LEU A 150 -11.82 12.10 13.86
N ASN A 151 -12.33 11.37 12.86
CA ASN A 151 -12.26 11.79 11.49
C ASN A 151 -13.12 13.02 11.22
N ARG A 152 -14.33 13.09 11.79
CA ARG A 152 -15.18 14.27 11.74
C ARG A 152 -14.47 15.49 12.32
N SER A 153 -13.94 15.35 13.53
CA SER A 153 -13.20 16.42 14.23
C SER A 153 -11.94 16.84 13.49
N TYR A 154 -11.28 15.89 12.82
CA TYR A 154 -10.09 16.17 12.04
C TYR A 154 -10.41 16.96 10.76
N ILE A 155 -11.45 16.57 10.03
CA ILE A 155 -11.91 17.29 8.83
C ILE A 155 -12.39 18.70 9.20
N GLU A 156 -13.12 18.84 10.30
CA GLU A 156 -13.55 20.13 10.82
C GLU A 156 -12.38 21.06 11.12
N LYS A 157 -11.31 20.50 11.72
CA LYS A 157 -10.12 21.28 12.11
C LYS A 157 -9.22 21.63 10.94
N TYR A 158 -8.95 20.67 10.02
CA TYR A 158 -7.91 20.82 9.00
C TYR A 158 -8.46 21.03 7.58
N GLY A 159 -9.74 20.69 7.34
CA GLY A 159 -10.39 20.85 6.05
C GLY A 159 -10.05 19.79 5.02
N PHE A 160 -9.38 18.69 5.44
CA PHE A 160 -9.08 17.52 4.61
C PHE A 160 -9.10 16.25 5.48
N PRO A 161 -9.30 15.05 4.90
CA PRO A 161 -9.37 13.80 5.67
C PRO A 161 -8.01 13.40 6.23
N PHE A 162 -8.03 12.57 7.28
CA PHE A 162 -6.81 12.00 7.85
C PHE A 162 -6.11 11.08 6.85
N ILE A 163 -4.86 11.38 6.55
CA ILE A 163 -4.03 10.65 5.59
C ILE A 163 -2.87 9.99 6.33
N ILE A 164 -2.79 8.66 6.22
CA ILE A 164 -1.74 7.83 6.80
C ILE A 164 -1.42 6.66 5.87
N ALA A 165 -0.15 6.29 5.78
CA ALA A 165 0.24 5.03 5.16
C ALA A 165 -0.15 3.88 6.09
N VAL A 166 -1.17 3.10 5.70
CA VAL A 166 -1.73 2.02 6.53
C VAL A 166 -0.80 0.81 6.61
N LYS A 167 0.05 0.63 5.60
CA LYS A 167 1.00 -0.47 5.53
C LYS A 167 1.93 -0.48 6.74
N ASP A 168 2.15 -1.66 7.30
CA ASP A 168 3.00 -1.92 8.47
C ASP A 168 2.47 -1.32 9.79
N HIS A 169 1.23 -0.82 9.82
CA HIS A 169 0.54 -0.39 11.02
C HIS A 169 -0.66 -1.29 11.34
N ASN A 170 -0.96 -1.42 12.63
CA ASN A 170 -2.21 -2.02 13.10
C ASN A 170 -3.23 -0.92 13.50
N LYS A 171 -4.48 -1.32 13.69
CA LYS A 171 -5.57 -0.38 14.01
C LYS A 171 -5.32 0.47 15.26
N PHE A 172 -4.59 -0.05 16.26
CA PHE A 172 -4.28 0.69 17.48
C PHE A 172 -3.21 1.76 17.24
N GLU A 173 -2.16 1.43 16.48
CA GLU A 173 -1.12 2.40 16.09
C GLU A 173 -1.69 3.50 15.20
N ILE A 174 -2.61 3.17 14.29
CA ILE A 174 -3.33 4.15 13.47
C ILE A 174 -4.17 5.07 14.36
N LEU A 175 -4.89 4.53 15.34
CA LEU A 175 -5.71 5.29 16.27
C LEU A 175 -4.84 6.22 17.12
N ASP A 176 -3.73 5.72 17.66
CA ASP A 176 -2.80 6.52 18.47
C ASP A 176 -2.17 7.65 17.64
N THR A 177 -1.79 7.37 16.40
CA THR A 177 -1.30 8.37 15.46
C THR A 177 -2.36 9.41 15.16
N PHE A 178 -3.60 9.02 14.97
CA PHE A 178 -4.73 9.93 14.76
C PHE A 178 -4.92 10.87 15.97
N ILE A 179 -4.98 10.31 17.18
CA ILE A 179 -5.12 11.08 18.45
C ILE A 179 -3.95 12.03 18.65
N SER A 180 -2.76 11.66 18.24
CA SER A 180 -1.58 12.51 18.29
C SER A 180 -1.66 13.64 17.28
N ARG A 181 -1.94 13.33 16.01
CA ARG A 181 -1.92 14.29 14.92
C ARG A 181 -3.07 15.29 14.95
N ILE A 182 -4.22 14.95 15.51
CA ILE A 182 -5.32 15.90 15.66
C ILE A 182 -4.95 17.08 16.59
N LYS A 183 -3.88 16.96 17.40
CA LYS A 183 -3.37 18.03 18.25
C LYS A 183 -2.41 18.98 17.54
N ASN A 184 -1.93 18.65 16.35
CA ASN A 184 -1.02 19.48 15.58
C ASN A 184 -1.62 20.85 15.24
N THR A 185 -0.76 21.82 14.92
CA THR A 185 -1.19 23.05 14.26
C THR A 185 -1.60 22.76 12.82
N GLN A 186 -2.38 23.63 12.19
CA GLN A 186 -2.80 23.47 10.79
C GLN A 186 -1.60 23.34 9.84
N GLU A 187 -0.57 24.16 10.05
CA GLU A 187 0.64 24.13 9.22
C GLU A 187 1.43 22.85 9.37
N LYS A 188 1.65 22.41 10.63
CA LYS A 188 2.36 21.15 10.90
C LYS A 188 1.61 19.98 10.28
N GLU A 189 0.30 19.93 10.45
CA GLU A 189 -0.51 18.82 9.95
C GLU A 189 -0.60 18.79 8.43
N PHE A 190 -0.73 19.96 7.80
CA PHE A 190 -0.66 20.06 6.34
C PHE A 190 0.66 19.53 5.77
N ASN A 191 1.79 19.88 6.41
CA ASN A 191 3.11 19.41 5.99
C ASN A 191 3.30 17.91 6.24
N GLU A 192 2.71 17.38 7.30
CA GLU A 192 2.73 15.93 7.62
C GLU A 192 1.91 15.13 6.61
N ALA A 193 0.80 15.68 6.16
CA ALA A 193 -0.08 15.04 5.19
C ALA A 193 0.47 15.08 3.74
N CYS A 194 1.41 16.00 3.42
CA CYS A 194 2.09 16.17 2.12
C CYS A 194 3.39 15.38 2.03
#